data_30f3fe2c14f7249c9a3dcd65c3b72562
#
_entry.id   30f3fe2c14f7249c9a3dcd65c3b72562
#
_cell.length_a   1.000
_cell.length_b   1.000
_cell.length_c   1.000
_cell.angle_alpha   90.00
_cell.angle_beta   90.00
_cell.angle_gamma   90.00
#
_symmetry.space_group_name_H-M   'P 1'
#
loop_
_entity.id
_entity.type
_entity.pdbx_description
1 polymer ?
#
loop_
_entity_poly.entity_id
_entity_poly.type
_entity_poly.pdbx_seq_one_letter_code
_entity_poly.pdbx_strand_id
1 'polypeptide(L)'
;MGILIEKVNTERFSMDFFRFGTGEKTVVILPGLSVQSVMGAAEAIAAAYQSLAERYKIYVFDRRSNLPEAYSVQDMARDTAEAFQTLGLRDVCLFGASQGGMIALVLAIEHPELVGRMVLGSSSAHVREEQYRVIEEWIRLAKAKDREGLYLSFGREIYPPSVFKQYRETLIAAAGTVTDRDLQRFVILAEGTKGFDIVSELDKIQCPVLAIGVFEDSVLDSDATMEIAEKLDNRPDFRLYLYTGYGHAAFDTAPDYRQRILAFFEQGSGEMRSEP
;
A
#
# COMPACT_ATOMS: atom_id res chain seq x y z
N MET A 1 17.72 -19.23 4.95
CA MET A 1 17.23 -18.84 6.29
C MET A 1 15.94 -18.11 6.06
N GLY A 2 14.80 -18.57 6.62
CA GLY A 2 13.50 -17.94 6.37
C GLY A 2 13.41 -16.51 6.93
N ILE A 3 12.55 -15.68 6.36
CA ILE A 3 12.28 -14.34 6.87
C ILE A 3 11.55 -14.45 8.22
N LEU A 4 12.11 -13.81 9.25
CA LEU A 4 11.52 -13.82 10.57
C LEU A 4 10.38 -12.77 10.64
N ILE A 5 9.21 -13.21 11.09
CA ILE A 5 8.13 -12.29 11.46
C ILE A 5 8.38 -11.79 12.85
N GLU A 6 8.48 -10.47 12.97
CA GLU A 6 8.71 -9.74 14.21
C GLU A 6 7.42 -9.04 14.65
N LYS A 7 7.41 -8.57 15.87
CA LYS A 7 6.26 -7.88 16.44
C LYS A 7 6.71 -6.62 17.17
N VAL A 8 6.13 -5.49 16.83
CA VAL A 8 6.20 -4.29 17.65
C VAL A 8 5.02 -4.30 18.65
N ASN A 9 5.32 -4.04 19.91
CA ASN A 9 4.34 -3.92 20.98
C ASN A 9 4.34 -2.48 21.45
N THR A 10 3.19 -1.83 21.39
CA THR A 10 2.93 -0.52 21.98
C THR A 10 2.12 -0.70 23.29
N GLU A 11 1.74 0.39 23.93
CA GLU A 11 0.87 0.31 25.11
C GLU A 11 -0.56 -0.11 24.74
N ARG A 12 -1.00 0.14 23.48
CA ARG A 12 -2.38 -0.03 23.05
C ARG A 12 -2.63 -1.27 22.17
N PHE A 13 -1.59 -1.72 21.43
CA PHE A 13 -1.73 -2.81 20.49
C PHE A 13 -0.39 -3.46 20.17
N SER A 14 -0.43 -4.54 19.42
CA SER A 14 0.74 -5.11 18.75
C SER A 14 0.53 -5.14 17.24
N MET A 15 1.63 -5.05 16.47
CA MET A 15 1.61 -5.07 15.01
C MET A 15 2.76 -5.95 14.52
N ASP A 16 2.43 -6.86 13.59
CA ASP A 16 3.41 -7.74 12.99
C ASP A 16 4.10 -7.04 11.83
N PHE A 17 5.39 -7.29 11.70
CA PHE A 17 6.20 -6.82 10.59
C PHE A 17 7.32 -7.81 10.29
N PHE A 18 7.95 -7.69 9.16
CA PHE A 18 9.23 -8.33 8.89
C PHE A 18 10.19 -7.33 8.27
N ARG A 19 11.47 -7.66 8.36
CA ARG A 19 12.51 -6.82 7.76
C ARG A 19 13.56 -7.66 7.05
N PHE A 20 14.16 -7.07 6.04
CA PHE A 20 15.25 -7.64 5.25
C PHE A 20 16.10 -6.52 4.63
N GLY A 21 17.19 -6.91 3.96
CA GLY A 21 18.15 -5.95 3.41
C GLY A 21 19.15 -5.44 4.44
N THR A 22 20.24 -4.82 3.95
CA THR A 22 21.42 -4.50 4.76
C THR A 22 21.85 -3.04 4.71
N GLY A 23 21.13 -2.19 3.96
CA GLY A 23 21.46 -0.77 3.82
C GLY A 23 21.29 0.03 5.12
N GLU A 24 21.91 1.21 5.16
CA GLU A 24 21.80 2.11 6.31
C GLU A 24 20.48 2.89 6.31
N LYS A 25 19.98 3.28 5.12
CA LYS A 25 18.71 3.98 4.97
C LYS A 25 17.55 3.00 5.07
N THR A 26 16.43 3.48 5.57
CA THR A 26 15.23 2.66 5.79
C THR A 26 14.19 2.91 4.72
N VAL A 27 13.69 1.83 4.12
CA VAL A 27 12.44 1.82 3.35
C VAL A 27 11.37 1.14 4.19
N VAL A 28 10.17 1.72 4.21
CA VAL A 28 8.99 1.07 4.76
C VAL A 28 7.99 0.82 3.64
N ILE A 29 7.45 -0.38 3.59
CA ILE A 29 6.38 -0.78 2.66
C ILE A 29 5.10 -0.97 3.45
N LEU A 30 4.06 -0.22 3.08
CA LEU A 30 2.69 -0.37 3.56
C LEU A 30 1.87 -1.03 2.46
N PRO A 31 1.50 -2.30 2.60
CA PRO A 31 0.72 -3.02 1.60
C PRO A 31 -0.71 -2.50 1.50
N GLY A 32 -1.34 -2.78 0.36
CA GLY A 32 -2.75 -2.51 0.13
C GLY A 32 -3.67 -3.39 0.99
N LEU A 33 -4.97 -3.26 0.74
CA LEU A 33 -5.97 -4.15 1.31
C LEU A 33 -5.70 -5.59 0.85
N SER A 34 -5.70 -6.53 1.78
CA SER A 34 -5.46 -7.94 1.51
C SER A 34 -6.39 -8.83 2.35
N VAL A 35 -6.85 -9.95 1.78
CA VAL A 35 -7.75 -10.87 2.47
C VAL A 35 -7.06 -11.53 3.66
N GLN A 36 -5.83 -11.97 3.46
CA GLN A 36 -4.98 -12.55 4.50
C GLN A 36 -3.84 -11.59 4.86
N SER A 37 -3.21 -11.83 6.01
CA SER A 37 -2.01 -11.09 6.40
C SER A 37 -0.89 -11.27 5.37
N VAL A 38 -0.22 -10.19 5.01
CA VAL A 38 0.94 -10.20 4.11
C VAL A 38 2.17 -10.87 4.73
N MET A 39 2.13 -11.12 6.03
CA MET A 39 3.21 -11.85 6.73
C MET A 39 3.42 -13.26 6.16
N GLY A 40 2.34 -13.90 5.67
CA GLY A 40 2.43 -15.20 4.99
C GLY A 40 3.17 -15.17 3.65
N ALA A 41 3.34 -13.99 3.05
CA ALA A 41 4.04 -13.78 1.77
C ALA A 41 5.46 -13.18 1.95
N ALA A 42 6.00 -13.16 3.16
CA ALA A 42 7.24 -12.44 3.50
C ALA A 42 8.42 -12.80 2.57
N GLU A 43 8.62 -14.08 2.27
CA GLU A 43 9.70 -14.55 1.39
C GLU A 43 9.51 -14.09 -0.06
N ALA A 44 8.29 -14.16 -0.57
CA ALA A 44 7.96 -13.71 -1.92
C ALA A 44 8.15 -12.19 -2.06
N ILE A 45 7.70 -11.43 -1.05
CA ILE A 45 7.89 -9.96 -1.01
C ILE A 45 9.38 -9.63 -0.94
N ALA A 46 10.16 -10.27 -0.07
CA ALA A 46 11.59 -10.03 0.04
C ALA A 46 12.32 -10.33 -1.28
N ALA A 47 11.97 -11.42 -1.96
CA ALA A 47 12.51 -11.74 -3.26
C ALA A 47 12.16 -10.69 -4.32
N ALA A 48 10.90 -10.21 -4.31
CA ALA A 48 10.44 -9.20 -5.26
C ALA A 48 11.15 -7.84 -5.09
N TYR A 49 11.53 -7.47 -3.86
CA TYR A 49 12.20 -6.22 -3.54
C TYR A 49 13.71 -6.36 -3.33
N GLN A 50 14.33 -7.42 -3.85
CA GLN A 50 15.78 -7.69 -3.69
C GLN A 50 16.66 -6.53 -4.16
N SER A 51 16.31 -5.88 -5.27
CA SER A 51 17.08 -4.73 -5.79
C SER A 51 17.12 -3.53 -4.82
N LEU A 52 16.07 -3.34 -4.03
CA LEU A 52 16.04 -2.32 -2.98
C LEU A 52 16.79 -2.81 -1.72
N ALA A 53 16.71 -4.10 -1.41
CA ALA A 53 17.31 -4.71 -0.23
C ALA A 53 18.85 -4.65 -0.22
N GLU A 54 19.48 -4.52 -1.39
CA GLU A 54 20.92 -4.32 -1.51
C GLU A 54 21.37 -2.95 -0.98
N ARG A 55 20.48 -1.97 -0.94
CA ARG A 55 20.78 -0.56 -0.61
C ARG A 55 20.06 -0.04 0.62
N TYR A 56 18.96 -0.67 1.00
CA TYR A 56 18.09 -0.25 2.09
C TYR A 56 17.85 -1.38 3.07
N LYS A 57 17.57 -1.01 4.31
CA LYS A 57 16.90 -1.87 5.27
C LYS A 57 15.40 -1.70 5.05
N ILE A 58 14.71 -2.75 4.67
CA ILE A 58 13.30 -2.72 4.31
C ILE A 58 12.46 -3.29 5.43
N TYR A 59 11.43 -2.57 5.83
CA TYR A 59 10.39 -3.01 6.76
C TYR A 59 9.08 -3.15 6.00
N VAL A 60 8.37 -4.23 6.23
CA VAL A 60 7.01 -4.43 5.71
C VAL A 60 6.08 -4.62 6.90
N PHE A 61 5.13 -3.73 7.07
CA PHE A 61 4.19 -3.77 8.18
C PHE A 61 2.85 -4.35 7.73
N ASP A 62 2.20 -5.12 8.62
CA ASP A 62 0.77 -5.41 8.53
C ASP A 62 -0.03 -4.33 9.29
N ARG A 63 -1.31 -4.52 9.47
CA ARG A 63 -2.15 -3.76 10.41
C ARG A 63 -2.05 -4.37 11.81
N ARG A 64 -2.50 -3.63 12.85
CA ARG A 64 -2.49 -4.15 14.22
C ARG A 64 -3.15 -5.53 14.35
N SER A 65 -2.66 -6.34 15.27
CA SER A 65 -3.07 -7.74 15.41
C SER A 65 -4.53 -7.92 15.84
N ASN A 66 -5.01 -7.04 16.72
CA ASN A 66 -6.39 -7.02 17.21
C ASN A 66 -7.07 -5.77 16.69
N LEU A 67 -7.89 -5.93 15.64
CA LEU A 67 -8.63 -4.83 15.05
C LEU A 67 -9.82 -4.45 15.93
N PRO A 68 -10.11 -3.15 16.11
CA PRO A 68 -11.38 -2.68 16.67
C PRO A 68 -12.52 -2.96 15.68
N GLU A 69 -13.76 -2.84 16.13
CA GLU A 69 -14.95 -3.04 15.27
C GLU A 69 -15.02 -2.01 14.13
N ALA A 70 -14.59 -0.77 14.37
CA ALA A 70 -14.42 0.27 13.37
C ALA A 70 -12.95 0.70 13.34
N TYR A 71 -12.36 0.75 12.15
CA TYR A 71 -10.94 1.04 11.98
C TYR A 71 -10.71 1.82 10.69
N SER A 72 -10.78 3.14 10.79
CA SER A 72 -10.61 4.04 9.65
C SER A 72 -9.16 4.08 9.14
N VAL A 73 -8.95 4.61 7.93
CA VAL A 73 -7.60 4.85 7.39
C VAL A 73 -6.80 5.75 8.33
N GLN A 74 -7.42 6.75 8.93
CA GLN A 74 -6.78 7.64 9.90
C GLN A 74 -6.35 6.88 11.17
N ASP A 75 -7.17 5.92 11.65
CA ASP A 75 -6.78 5.07 12.78
C ASP A 75 -5.62 4.15 12.41
N MET A 76 -5.64 3.57 11.19
CA MET A 76 -4.53 2.77 10.65
C MET A 76 -3.23 3.57 10.60
N ALA A 77 -3.30 4.84 10.16
CA ALA A 77 -2.14 5.72 10.09
C ALA A 77 -1.60 6.06 11.49
N ARG A 78 -2.47 6.39 12.46
CA ARG A 78 -2.06 6.66 13.85
C ARG A 78 -1.38 5.46 14.50
N ASP A 79 -1.93 4.26 14.31
CA ASP A 79 -1.29 3.03 14.83
C ASP A 79 0.05 2.76 14.13
N THR A 80 0.14 3.05 12.83
CA THR A 80 1.41 2.92 12.07
C THR A 80 2.46 3.93 12.57
N ALA A 81 2.05 5.19 12.84
CA ALA A 81 2.94 6.21 13.41
C ALA A 81 3.49 5.77 14.78
N GLU A 82 2.62 5.27 15.67
CA GLU A 82 3.03 4.77 16.99
C GLU A 82 3.99 3.57 16.88
N ALA A 83 3.74 2.66 15.93
CA ALA A 83 4.65 1.55 15.64
C ALA A 83 6.03 2.05 15.17
N PHE A 84 6.07 3.04 14.25
CA PHE A 84 7.31 3.64 13.78
C PHE A 84 8.07 4.30 14.92
N GLN A 85 7.40 5.11 15.74
CA GLN A 85 7.99 5.79 16.90
C GLN A 85 8.56 4.80 17.91
N THR A 86 7.84 3.70 18.19
CA THR A 86 8.28 2.63 19.11
C THR A 86 9.55 1.94 18.61
N LEU A 87 9.69 1.79 17.28
CA LEU A 87 10.87 1.21 16.64
C LEU A 87 11.99 2.23 16.38
N GLY A 88 11.77 3.52 16.69
CA GLY A 88 12.71 4.60 16.43
C GLY A 88 12.87 4.93 14.94
N LEU A 89 11.90 4.57 14.11
CA LEU A 89 11.90 4.88 12.67
C LEU A 89 11.54 6.36 12.47
N ARG A 90 12.37 7.07 11.72
CA ARG A 90 12.19 8.48 11.34
C ARG A 90 12.77 8.70 9.96
N ASP A 91 12.28 9.72 9.27
CA ASP A 91 12.79 10.12 7.94
C ASP A 91 12.90 8.95 6.97
N VAL A 92 11.90 8.05 6.98
CA VAL A 92 11.93 6.85 6.15
C VAL A 92 11.54 7.15 4.70
N CYS A 93 12.08 6.36 3.77
CA CYS A 93 11.52 6.23 2.44
C CYS A 93 10.28 5.34 2.52
N LEU A 94 9.10 5.90 2.23
CA LEU A 94 7.82 5.21 2.42
C LEU A 94 7.22 4.83 1.07
N PHE A 95 6.94 3.55 0.86
CA PHE A 95 6.12 3.08 -0.26
C PHE A 95 4.79 2.55 0.26
N GLY A 96 3.70 3.18 -0.18
CA GLY A 96 2.35 2.76 0.13
C GLY A 96 1.60 2.34 -1.14
N ALA A 97 1.08 1.11 -1.17
CA ALA A 97 0.26 0.60 -2.27
C ALA A 97 -1.22 0.65 -1.89
N SER A 98 -2.08 1.21 -2.78
CA SER A 98 -3.54 1.22 -2.59
C SER A 98 -3.93 1.77 -1.20
N GLN A 99 -4.64 1.03 -0.35
CA GLN A 99 -4.93 1.42 1.04
C GLN A 99 -3.66 1.78 1.83
N GLY A 100 -2.53 1.11 1.56
CA GLY A 100 -1.24 1.47 2.18
C GLY A 100 -0.76 2.86 1.78
N GLY A 101 -1.09 3.31 0.56
CA GLY A 101 -0.84 4.68 0.11
C GLY A 101 -1.75 5.70 0.78
N MET A 102 -3.02 5.36 1.04
CA MET A 102 -3.92 6.21 1.84
C MET A 102 -3.35 6.44 3.25
N ILE A 103 -2.84 5.37 3.88
CA ILE A 103 -2.17 5.44 5.19
C ILE A 103 -0.91 6.31 5.09
N ALA A 104 -0.11 6.13 4.03
CA ALA A 104 1.12 6.91 3.82
C ALA A 104 0.84 8.41 3.66
N LEU A 105 -0.24 8.79 2.98
CA LEU A 105 -0.69 10.18 2.85
C LEU A 105 -1.03 10.78 4.21
N VAL A 106 -1.83 10.09 5.03
CA VAL A 106 -2.18 10.56 6.39
C VAL A 106 -0.93 10.68 7.25
N LEU A 107 -0.01 9.70 7.20
CA LEU A 107 1.27 9.76 7.92
C LEU A 107 2.09 10.99 7.52
N ALA A 108 2.22 11.28 6.22
CA ALA A 108 2.99 12.42 5.73
C ALA A 108 2.37 13.77 6.13
N ILE A 109 1.06 13.82 6.33
CA ILE A 109 0.32 15.00 6.78
C ILE A 109 0.42 15.19 8.31
N GLU A 110 0.12 14.13 9.08
CA GLU A 110 0.03 14.20 10.54
C GLU A 110 1.38 14.06 11.24
N HIS A 111 2.34 13.35 10.61
CA HIS A 111 3.66 13.02 11.15
C HIS A 111 4.79 13.24 10.12
N PRO A 112 4.98 14.48 9.64
CA PRO A 112 5.96 14.75 8.58
C PRO A 112 7.39 14.36 8.98
N GLU A 113 7.72 14.32 10.27
CA GLU A 113 9.03 13.91 10.78
C GLU A 113 9.32 12.41 10.58
N LEU A 114 8.30 11.61 10.30
CA LEU A 114 8.46 10.17 10.05
C LEU A 114 8.77 9.87 8.59
N VAL A 115 8.37 10.74 7.65
CA VAL A 115 8.39 10.47 6.21
C VAL A 115 9.35 11.39 5.48
N GLY A 116 10.49 10.86 5.07
CA GLY A 116 11.49 11.62 4.30
C GLY A 116 11.21 11.69 2.80
N ARG A 117 10.65 10.62 2.23
CA ARG A 117 10.21 10.53 0.83
C ARG A 117 9.03 9.56 0.73
N MET A 118 8.14 9.79 -0.21
CA MET A 118 6.95 8.95 -0.37
C MET A 118 6.72 8.53 -1.82
N VAL A 119 6.48 7.24 -2.02
CA VAL A 119 5.95 6.69 -3.28
C VAL A 119 4.55 6.15 -3.00
N LEU A 120 3.59 6.57 -3.81
CA LEU A 120 2.21 6.10 -3.81
C LEU A 120 1.99 5.22 -5.02
N GLY A 121 1.47 4.02 -4.82
CA GLY A 121 1.15 3.09 -5.90
C GLY A 121 -0.34 2.82 -5.98
N SER A 122 -1.00 3.20 -7.09
CA SER A 122 -2.44 2.97 -7.32
C SER A 122 -3.27 3.33 -6.08
N SER A 123 -3.10 4.55 -5.57
CA SER A 123 -3.71 5.00 -4.32
C SER A 123 -4.62 6.21 -4.53
N SER A 124 -5.35 6.60 -3.51
CA SER A 124 -6.30 7.70 -3.54
C SER A 124 -6.20 8.57 -2.30
N ALA A 125 -6.49 9.86 -2.47
CA ALA A 125 -6.75 10.80 -1.36
C ALA A 125 -8.24 10.91 -1.03
N HIS A 126 -9.12 10.38 -1.90
CA HIS A 126 -10.57 10.38 -1.73
C HIS A 126 -11.18 9.11 -2.34
N VAL A 127 -11.85 8.32 -1.53
CA VAL A 127 -12.57 7.13 -2.02
C VAL A 127 -14.02 7.51 -2.33
N ARG A 128 -14.33 7.67 -3.62
CA ARG A 128 -15.65 8.04 -4.12
C ARG A 128 -16.63 6.86 -4.03
N GLU A 129 -17.92 7.14 -4.12
CA GLU A 129 -18.95 6.08 -4.05
C GLU A 129 -18.80 5.03 -5.15
N GLU A 130 -18.44 5.44 -6.38
CA GLU A 130 -18.23 4.53 -7.51
C GLU A 130 -17.09 3.55 -7.24
N GLN A 131 -15.97 4.04 -6.72
CA GLN A 131 -14.82 3.25 -6.32
C GLN A 131 -15.16 2.33 -5.15
N TYR A 132 -15.91 2.82 -4.17
CA TYR A 132 -16.32 2.03 -3.01
C TYR A 132 -17.23 0.85 -3.38
N ARG A 133 -17.98 0.91 -4.48
CA ARG A 133 -18.82 -0.21 -4.95
C ARG A 133 -18.03 -1.49 -5.20
N VAL A 134 -16.82 -1.38 -5.73
CA VAL A 134 -15.93 -2.55 -5.91
C VAL A 134 -15.56 -3.14 -4.55
N ILE A 135 -15.18 -2.29 -3.60
CA ILE A 135 -14.84 -2.70 -2.23
C ILE A 135 -16.06 -3.28 -1.51
N GLU A 136 -17.24 -2.69 -1.71
CA GLU A 136 -18.50 -3.15 -1.12
C GLU A 136 -18.89 -4.55 -1.61
N GLU A 137 -18.66 -4.87 -2.88
CA GLU A 137 -18.86 -6.23 -3.41
C GLU A 137 -17.91 -7.23 -2.74
N TRP A 138 -16.65 -6.87 -2.54
CA TRP A 138 -15.71 -7.73 -1.81
C TRP A 138 -16.14 -7.94 -0.34
N ILE A 139 -16.63 -6.90 0.32
CA ILE A 139 -17.20 -6.99 1.68
C ILE A 139 -18.40 -7.93 1.70
N ARG A 140 -19.30 -7.84 0.71
CA ARG A 140 -20.47 -8.71 0.58
C ARG A 140 -20.06 -10.18 0.46
N LEU A 141 -19.09 -10.50 -0.40
CA LEU A 141 -18.56 -11.84 -0.59
C LEU A 141 -17.89 -12.37 0.69
N ALA A 142 -17.10 -11.53 1.37
CA ALA A 142 -16.46 -11.89 2.63
C ALA A 142 -17.49 -12.19 3.74
N LYS A 143 -18.54 -11.35 3.89
CA LYS A 143 -19.65 -11.55 4.85
C LYS A 143 -20.46 -12.82 4.53
N ALA A 144 -20.61 -13.15 3.24
CA ALA A 144 -21.25 -14.39 2.79
C ALA A 144 -20.35 -15.63 2.97
N LYS A 145 -19.09 -15.46 3.38
CA LYS A 145 -18.05 -16.51 3.48
C LYS A 145 -17.77 -17.18 2.14
N ASP A 146 -18.04 -16.52 1.04
CA ASP A 146 -17.69 -16.94 -0.31
C ASP A 146 -16.22 -16.61 -0.59
N ARG A 147 -15.33 -17.48 -0.10
CA ARG A 147 -13.88 -17.30 -0.18
C ARG A 147 -13.37 -17.32 -1.61
N GLU A 148 -13.86 -18.26 -2.40
CA GLU A 148 -13.46 -18.40 -3.81
C GLU A 148 -13.99 -17.21 -4.62
N GLY A 149 -15.28 -16.87 -4.47
CA GLY A 149 -15.87 -15.70 -5.11
C GLY A 149 -15.13 -14.41 -4.77
N LEU A 150 -14.73 -14.22 -3.49
CA LEU A 150 -13.95 -13.09 -3.05
C LEU A 150 -12.58 -13.01 -3.77
N TYR A 151 -11.81 -14.09 -3.79
CA TYR A 151 -10.49 -14.10 -4.43
C TYR A 151 -10.58 -13.91 -5.95
N LEU A 152 -11.58 -14.52 -6.59
CA LEU A 152 -11.78 -14.37 -8.03
C LEU A 152 -12.26 -12.96 -8.40
N SER A 153 -13.15 -12.37 -7.60
CA SER A 153 -13.57 -10.99 -7.78
C SER A 153 -12.40 -10.03 -7.54
N PHE A 154 -11.69 -10.19 -6.44
CA PHE A 154 -10.51 -9.38 -6.11
C PHE A 154 -9.47 -9.43 -7.23
N GLY A 155 -9.08 -10.65 -7.66
CA GLY A 155 -8.08 -10.84 -8.73
C GLY A 155 -8.52 -10.26 -10.08
N ARG A 156 -9.81 -10.30 -10.40
CA ARG A 156 -10.36 -9.74 -11.65
C ARG A 156 -10.24 -8.22 -11.69
N GLU A 157 -10.44 -7.56 -10.56
CA GLU A 157 -10.39 -6.10 -10.48
C GLU A 157 -8.95 -5.57 -10.39
N ILE A 158 -8.04 -6.31 -9.76
CA ILE A 158 -6.67 -5.81 -9.58
C ILE A 158 -5.73 -6.14 -10.74
N TYR A 159 -6.00 -7.22 -11.52
CA TYR A 159 -5.15 -7.66 -12.61
C TYR A 159 -5.81 -7.50 -13.98
N PRO A 160 -5.04 -7.20 -15.03
CA PRO A 160 -5.56 -7.28 -16.39
C PRO A 160 -5.96 -8.73 -16.76
N PRO A 161 -6.90 -8.93 -17.71
CA PRO A 161 -7.48 -10.26 -18.00
C PRO A 161 -6.46 -11.37 -18.27
N SER A 162 -5.35 -11.05 -18.94
CA SER A 162 -4.28 -12.02 -19.24
C SER A 162 -3.57 -12.50 -17.97
N VAL A 163 -3.27 -11.61 -17.05
CA VAL A 163 -2.63 -11.90 -15.76
C VAL A 163 -3.61 -12.62 -14.83
N PHE A 164 -4.86 -12.16 -14.74
CA PHE A 164 -5.90 -12.83 -13.98
C PHE A 164 -6.08 -14.29 -14.42
N LYS A 165 -6.14 -14.55 -15.74
CA LYS A 165 -6.23 -15.90 -16.28
C LYS A 165 -5.06 -16.77 -15.80
N GLN A 166 -3.86 -16.21 -15.75
CA GLN A 166 -2.64 -16.90 -15.35
C GLN A 166 -2.65 -17.24 -13.84
N TYR A 167 -3.16 -16.34 -13.00
CA TYR A 167 -3.19 -16.51 -11.55
C TYR A 167 -4.45 -17.19 -11.00
N ARG A 168 -5.44 -17.46 -11.85
CA ARG A 168 -6.76 -17.96 -11.43
C ARG A 168 -6.68 -19.17 -10.50
N GLU A 169 -5.92 -20.20 -10.87
CA GLU A 169 -5.79 -21.42 -10.06
C GLU A 169 -5.05 -21.16 -8.74
N THR A 170 -4.07 -20.26 -8.75
CA THR A 170 -3.36 -19.81 -7.53
C THR A 170 -4.30 -19.09 -6.57
N LEU A 171 -5.18 -18.23 -7.11
CA LEU A 171 -6.19 -17.51 -6.32
C LEU A 171 -7.21 -18.47 -5.69
N ILE A 172 -7.67 -19.48 -6.44
CA ILE A 172 -8.58 -20.52 -5.92
C ILE A 172 -7.88 -21.31 -4.80
N ALA A 173 -6.63 -21.72 -5.01
CA ALA A 173 -5.87 -22.42 -3.98
C ALA A 173 -5.69 -21.58 -2.71
N ALA A 174 -5.37 -20.30 -2.85
CA ALA A 174 -5.27 -19.37 -1.74
C ALA A 174 -6.59 -19.20 -0.99
N ALA A 175 -7.73 -19.11 -1.70
CA ALA A 175 -9.05 -19.04 -1.10
C ALA A 175 -9.35 -20.22 -0.16
N GLY A 176 -8.85 -21.42 -0.48
CA GLY A 176 -8.98 -22.61 0.33
C GLY A 176 -8.29 -22.54 1.70
N THR A 177 -7.35 -21.63 1.89
CA THR A 177 -6.61 -21.45 3.15
C THR A 177 -7.20 -20.35 4.06
N VAL A 178 -8.18 -19.59 3.57
CA VAL A 178 -8.77 -18.45 4.28
C VAL A 178 -9.63 -18.90 5.44
N THR A 179 -9.40 -18.34 6.61
CA THR A 179 -10.20 -18.58 7.83
C THR A 179 -11.33 -17.56 7.97
N ASP A 180 -12.29 -17.82 8.84
CA ASP A 180 -13.34 -16.85 9.19
C ASP A 180 -12.75 -15.59 9.85
N ARG A 181 -11.63 -15.72 10.57
CA ARG A 181 -10.92 -14.60 11.17
C ARG A 181 -10.30 -13.70 10.09
N ASP A 182 -9.75 -14.28 9.02
CA ASP A 182 -9.21 -13.51 7.89
C ASP A 182 -10.33 -12.72 7.20
N LEU A 183 -11.49 -13.35 6.98
CA LEU A 183 -12.65 -12.66 6.39
C LEU A 183 -13.14 -11.51 7.27
N GLN A 184 -13.24 -11.72 8.59
CA GLN A 184 -13.62 -10.66 9.52
C GLN A 184 -12.61 -9.50 9.51
N ARG A 185 -11.32 -9.82 9.54
CA ARG A 185 -10.24 -8.84 9.42
C ARG A 185 -10.34 -8.05 8.12
N PHE A 186 -10.53 -8.74 7.00
CA PHE A 186 -10.70 -8.11 5.68
C PHE A 186 -11.87 -7.14 5.67
N VAL A 187 -13.03 -7.53 6.19
CA VAL A 187 -14.24 -6.68 6.25
C VAL A 187 -13.94 -5.39 7.01
N ILE A 188 -13.34 -5.47 8.20
CA ILE A 188 -13.01 -4.29 9.02
C ILE A 188 -12.08 -3.34 8.26
N LEU A 189 -11.02 -3.88 7.63
CA LEU A 189 -10.05 -3.09 6.89
C LEU A 189 -10.65 -2.46 5.62
N ALA A 190 -11.51 -3.19 4.93
CA ALA A 190 -12.21 -2.71 3.74
C ALA A 190 -13.23 -1.62 4.09
N GLU A 191 -14.05 -1.82 5.12
CA GLU A 191 -15.01 -0.82 5.61
C GLU A 191 -14.32 0.47 6.07
N GLY A 192 -13.08 0.37 6.57
CA GLY A 192 -12.28 1.51 7.00
C GLY A 192 -11.91 2.51 5.90
N THR A 193 -12.09 2.16 4.62
CA THR A 193 -11.87 3.06 3.48
C THR A 193 -13.10 3.90 3.12
N LYS A 194 -14.27 3.55 3.66
CA LYS A 194 -15.52 4.23 3.34
C LYS A 194 -15.49 5.70 3.76
N GLY A 195 -15.74 6.58 2.80
CA GLY A 195 -15.79 8.01 3.05
C GLY A 195 -14.42 8.63 3.39
N PHE A 196 -13.32 7.94 3.08
CA PHE A 196 -11.99 8.51 3.18
C PHE A 196 -11.86 9.71 2.23
N ASP A 197 -11.54 10.87 2.75
CA ASP A 197 -11.29 12.10 1.99
C ASP A 197 -10.33 13.01 2.77
N ILE A 198 -9.17 13.25 2.18
CA ILE A 198 -8.13 14.15 2.68
C ILE A 198 -7.60 15.09 1.58
N VAL A 199 -8.32 15.23 0.47
CA VAL A 199 -7.86 16.04 -0.68
C VAL A 199 -7.52 17.48 -0.28
N SER A 200 -8.30 18.07 0.64
CA SER A 200 -8.06 19.43 1.14
C SER A 200 -6.83 19.56 2.03
N GLU A 201 -6.19 18.44 2.42
CA GLU A 201 -5.05 18.43 3.32
C GLU A 201 -3.73 18.08 2.62
N LEU A 202 -3.76 17.74 1.33
CA LEU A 202 -2.58 17.31 0.57
C LEU A 202 -1.47 18.37 0.50
N ASP A 203 -1.82 19.65 0.59
CA ASP A 203 -0.87 20.77 0.64
C ASP A 203 0.02 20.77 1.90
N LYS A 204 -0.38 20.06 2.95
CA LYS A 204 0.42 19.91 4.19
C LYS A 204 1.60 18.94 4.04
N ILE A 205 1.62 18.12 2.98
CA ILE A 205 2.71 17.15 2.74
C ILE A 205 4.01 17.91 2.46
N GLN A 206 5.06 17.58 3.21
CA GLN A 206 6.35 18.29 3.14
C GLN A 206 7.43 17.50 2.39
N CYS A 207 7.34 16.17 2.36
CA CYS A 207 8.33 15.32 1.72
C CYS A 207 8.14 15.25 0.20
N PRO A 208 9.20 14.94 -0.58
CA PRO A 208 9.08 14.59 -1.99
C PRO A 208 8.13 13.43 -2.24
N VAL A 209 7.32 13.51 -3.31
CA VAL A 209 6.29 12.50 -3.63
C VAL A 209 6.43 12.03 -5.07
N LEU A 210 6.40 10.71 -5.28
CA LEU A 210 6.15 10.07 -6.57
C LEU A 210 4.79 9.36 -6.51
N ALA A 211 3.84 9.81 -7.32
CA ALA A 211 2.57 9.11 -7.54
C ALA A 211 2.69 8.22 -8.78
N ILE A 212 2.41 6.93 -8.62
CA ILE A 212 2.37 5.95 -9.70
C ILE A 212 0.95 5.40 -9.79
N GLY A 213 0.29 5.67 -10.91
CA GLY A 213 -1.05 5.18 -11.20
C GLY A 213 -1.09 4.28 -12.44
N VAL A 214 -2.29 3.86 -12.81
CA VAL A 214 -2.57 3.06 -13.99
C VAL A 214 -3.82 3.58 -14.68
N PHE A 215 -3.79 3.74 -16.00
CA PHE A 215 -4.96 4.22 -16.75
C PHE A 215 -6.16 3.28 -16.65
N GLU A 216 -5.91 1.97 -16.64
CA GLU A 216 -6.94 0.92 -16.58
C GLU A 216 -7.10 0.36 -15.15
N ASP A 217 -7.00 1.19 -14.13
CA ASP A 217 -7.27 0.81 -12.75
C ASP A 217 -8.77 0.64 -12.54
N SER A 218 -9.23 -0.60 -12.32
CA SER A 218 -10.64 -0.92 -12.12
C SER A 218 -11.10 -0.78 -10.65
N VAL A 219 -10.19 -0.50 -9.72
CA VAL A 219 -10.51 -0.40 -8.28
C VAL A 219 -10.71 1.03 -7.84
N LEU A 220 -9.72 1.90 -8.13
CA LEU A 220 -9.72 3.30 -7.71
C LEU A 220 -9.81 4.28 -8.89
N ASP A 221 -9.78 3.77 -10.14
CA ASP A 221 -9.62 4.48 -11.40
C ASP A 221 -8.38 5.38 -11.48
N SER A 222 -8.06 5.89 -12.69
CA SER A 222 -6.92 6.78 -12.88
C SER A 222 -7.13 8.14 -12.25
N ASP A 223 -8.40 8.56 -12.10
CA ASP A 223 -8.75 9.88 -11.57
C ASP A 223 -8.30 10.04 -10.12
N ALA A 224 -8.25 8.92 -9.34
CA ALA A 224 -7.73 8.94 -7.99
C ALA A 224 -6.26 9.39 -7.92
N THR A 225 -5.41 8.87 -8.82
CA THR A 225 -4.01 9.30 -8.92
C THR A 225 -3.90 10.71 -9.49
N MET A 226 -4.74 11.06 -10.46
CA MET A 226 -4.76 12.40 -11.06
C MET A 226 -5.20 13.48 -10.07
N GLU A 227 -6.17 13.20 -9.19
CA GLU A 227 -6.59 14.12 -8.13
C GLU A 227 -5.45 14.45 -7.15
N ILE A 228 -4.61 13.47 -6.80
CA ILE A 228 -3.39 13.70 -6.03
C ILE A 228 -2.42 14.59 -6.83
N ALA A 229 -2.23 14.28 -8.12
CA ALA A 229 -1.34 15.03 -8.99
C ALA A 229 -1.78 16.49 -9.14
N GLU A 230 -3.04 16.76 -9.39
CA GLU A 230 -3.59 18.12 -9.51
C GLU A 230 -3.33 19.00 -8.28
N LYS A 231 -3.24 18.40 -7.10
CA LYS A 231 -2.95 19.12 -5.86
C LYS A 231 -1.45 19.35 -5.63
N LEU A 232 -0.61 18.47 -6.17
CA LEU A 232 0.83 18.47 -5.87
C LEU A 232 1.71 18.87 -7.06
N ASP A 233 1.18 19.03 -8.28
CA ASP A 233 1.93 19.26 -9.52
C ASP A 233 2.73 20.57 -9.55
N ASN A 234 2.30 21.57 -8.76
CA ASN A 234 3.01 22.83 -8.60
C ASN A 234 4.29 22.72 -7.76
N ARG A 235 4.55 21.56 -7.14
CA ARG A 235 5.72 21.31 -6.30
C ARG A 235 6.90 20.80 -7.15
N PRO A 236 8.10 21.34 -6.99
CA PRO A 236 9.28 20.90 -7.76
C PRO A 236 9.72 19.47 -7.41
N ASP A 237 9.31 18.96 -6.26
CA ASP A 237 9.63 17.63 -5.71
C ASP A 237 8.50 16.61 -5.85
N PHE A 238 7.46 16.94 -6.64
CA PHE A 238 6.41 15.99 -7.05
C PHE A 238 6.74 15.38 -8.41
N ARG A 239 6.42 14.10 -8.56
CA ARG A 239 6.50 13.36 -9.83
C ARG A 239 5.26 12.50 -10.01
N LEU A 240 4.81 12.38 -11.25
CA LEU A 240 3.71 11.50 -11.67
C LEU A 240 4.23 10.50 -12.69
N TYR A 241 3.82 9.25 -12.57
CA TYR A 241 3.99 8.24 -13.59
C TYR A 241 2.72 7.42 -13.76
N LEU A 242 2.26 7.22 -14.99
CA LEU A 242 1.08 6.43 -15.30
C LEU A 242 1.44 5.24 -16.17
N TYR A 243 1.11 4.05 -15.71
CA TYR A 243 1.21 2.82 -16.49
C TYR A 243 -0.02 2.62 -17.38
N THR A 244 0.15 1.79 -18.41
CA THR A 244 -0.93 1.32 -19.29
C THR A 244 -0.87 -0.19 -19.37
N GLY A 245 -2.01 -0.87 -19.24
CA GLY A 245 -2.14 -2.32 -19.45
C GLY A 245 -1.78 -3.20 -18.28
N TYR A 246 -1.56 -2.63 -17.05
CA TYR A 246 -1.16 -3.40 -15.87
C TYR A 246 -2.25 -3.58 -14.82
N GLY A 247 -3.34 -2.82 -14.88
CA GLY A 247 -4.39 -2.83 -13.86
C GLY A 247 -3.92 -2.29 -12.50
N HIS A 248 -4.81 -2.33 -11.50
CA HIS A 248 -4.56 -1.77 -10.15
C HIS A 248 -3.25 -2.27 -9.53
N ALA A 249 -2.92 -3.56 -9.70
CA ALA A 249 -1.73 -4.18 -9.11
C ALA A 249 -0.46 -4.06 -10.00
N ALA A 250 -0.26 -2.93 -10.69
CA ALA A 250 0.97 -2.69 -11.45
C ALA A 250 2.24 -2.84 -10.59
N PHE A 251 2.16 -2.53 -9.30
CA PHE A 251 3.26 -2.71 -8.34
C PHE A 251 3.73 -4.17 -8.19
N ASP A 252 2.88 -5.14 -8.56
CA ASP A 252 3.23 -6.57 -8.57
C ASP A 252 3.76 -7.02 -9.94
N THR A 253 3.21 -6.48 -11.01
CA THR A 253 3.31 -7.05 -12.36
C THR A 253 4.16 -6.25 -13.34
N ALA A 254 4.29 -4.93 -13.18
CA ALA A 254 5.10 -4.12 -14.07
C ALA A 254 6.60 -4.34 -13.79
N PRO A 255 7.41 -4.71 -14.79
CA PRO A 255 8.77 -5.19 -14.59
C PRO A 255 9.73 -4.13 -14.07
N ASP A 256 9.50 -2.85 -14.39
CA ASP A 256 10.34 -1.71 -14.00
C ASP A 256 9.81 -0.96 -12.75
N TYR A 257 8.70 -1.41 -12.17
CA TYR A 257 8.04 -0.69 -11.08
C TYR A 257 8.97 -0.45 -9.89
N ARG A 258 9.66 -1.50 -9.45
CA ARG A 258 10.59 -1.45 -8.30
C ARG A 258 11.84 -0.64 -8.61
N GLN A 259 12.26 -0.59 -9.87
CA GLN A 259 13.37 0.25 -10.32
C GLN A 259 13.00 1.74 -10.26
N ARG A 260 11.74 2.10 -10.58
CA ARG A 260 11.24 3.48 -10.42
C ARG A 260 11.18 3.90 -8.97
N ILE A 261 10.72 3.03 -8.08
CA ILE A 261 10.76 3.28 -6.63
C ILE A 261 12.21 3.54 -6.19
N LEU A 262 13.14 2.66 -6.57
CA LEU A 262 14.55 2.77 -6.23
C LEU A 262 15.14 4.08 -6.75
N ALA A 263 14.94 4.38 -8.03
CA ALA A 263 15.46 5.60 -8.66
C ALA A 263 14.95 6.86 -7.95
N PHE A 264 13.67 6.90 -7.57
CA PHE A 264 13.11 8.04 -6.83
C PHE A 264 13.70 8.16 -5.42
N PHE A 265 13.88 7.06 -4.71
CA PHE A 265 14.48 7.09 -3.37
C PHE A 265 15.96 7.46 -3.36
N GLU A 266 16.68 7.25 -4.46
CA GLU A 266 18.10 7.60 -4.62
C GLU A 266 18.36 9.04 -5.08
N GLN A 267 17.35 9.73 -5.62
CA GLN A 267 17.52 11.13 -6.01
C GLN A 267 17.92 11.99 -4.81
N GLY A 268 19.07 12.65 -4.89
CA GLY A 268 19.50 13.60 -3.88
C GLY A 268 18.56 14.81 -3.81
N SER A 269 18.47 15.45 -2.66
CA SER A 269 17.63 16.64 -2.45
C SER A 269 17.99 17.85 -3.35
N GLY A 270 19.06 17.74 -4.16
CA GLY A 270 19.54 18.77 -5.08
C GLY A 270 19.51 18.42 -6.57
N GLU A 271 19.17 17.19 -6.96
CA GLU A 271 19.25 16.71 -8.36
C GLU A 271 17.90 16.61 -9.08
N MET A 272 16.90 17.31 -8.60
CA MET A 272 15.58 17.31 -9.25
C MET A 272 15.59 18.20 -10.50
N ARG A 273 16.25 17.77 -11.56
CA ARG A 273 16.11 18.33 -12.90
C ARG A 273 15.25 17.40 -13.75
N SER A 274 14.28 18.02 -14.42
CA SER A 274 13.37 17.45 -15.41
C SER A 274 14.10 16.58 -16.43
N GLU A 275 13.80 15.29 -16.50
CA GLU A 275 13.94 14.53 -17.73
C GLU A 275 12.65 14.68 -18.55
N PRO A 276 12.78 14.82 -19.88
CA PRO A 276 11.67 15.13 -20.78
C PRO A 276 10.67 13.99 -20.94
#